data_428d2c5c4c65e3b7439e3c8558d33687
#
_entry.id   428d2c5c4c65e3b7439e3c8558d33687
#
_cell.length_a   1.000
_cell.length_b   1.000
_cell.length_c   1.000
_cell.angle_alpha   90.00
_cell.angle_beta   90.00
_cell.angle_gamma   90.00
#
_symmetry.space_group_name_H-M   'P 1'
#
loop_
_entity.id
_entity.type
_entity.pdbx_description
1 polymer ?
#
loop_
_entity_poly.entity_id
_entity_poly.type
_entity_poly.pdbx_seq_one_letter_code
_entity_poly.pdbx_strand_id
1 'polypeptide(L)'
;MTIAEREEQILRIKSASFQNELNEQLETHLRQQVIETVQTAIEAALVEEAKADMSGMNPKPRRSGYYPRHLNTRYGHIEHLLVPKLRHSNKERPWVILERYQSSLGHLLDFAGYLYVMGLSLRDLQEALYFLLGNVLSRTAVNQITLRMQQRMQSHQQRPIDDTPPILIVDGVWVDIQYTLEEFKTDQAGHQRQCRQAQERVILVAMAVWPDGTYHIFHYEIAETETEQTWLVFFEHLIERGLNPDQVELLVSDGTKGLLSAMKQCLPKARQQRCITHKVRGLKPYLTYSDLPQTSDTGQLLSESEAKQQRWQEIKHDAYAIYKAPSYDQAQYLLHAFVEKWHFVEPKAVHAFQWGSQHTFTFYDFGKELHHHIRTTNHLERFFREFRTKADEIGAFPNEDSCLTIFFWVMLRDHAKHDRLSVANN
;
A
#
# COMPACT_ATOMS: atom_id res chain seq x y z
N MET A 1 -12.61 56.21 5.52
CA MET A 1 -11.17 55.98 5.69
C MET A 1 -10.47 57.33 5.68
N THR A 2 -9.90 57.69 6.80
CA THR A 2 -9.18 58.96 6.95
C THR A 2 -7.81 58.89 6.22
N ILE A 3 -7.19 60.06 5.98
CA ILE A 3 -5.87 60.13 5.34
C ILE A 3 -4.83 59.35 6.18
N ALA A 4 -4.92 59.44 7.52
CA ALA A 4 -4.03 58.73 8.44
C ALA A 4 -4.20 57.19 8.36
N GLU A 5 -5.43 56.69 8.25
CA GLU A 5 -5.70 55.24 8.05
C GLU A 5 -5.14 54.72 6.70
N ARG A 6 -5.16 55.57 5.67
CA ARG A 6 -4.57 55.25 4.36
C ARG A 6 -3.06 55.23 4.38
N GLU A 7 -2.44 56.16 5.07
CA GLU A 7 -0.97 56.17 5.23
C GLU A 7 -0.48 54.98 6.06
N GLU A 8 -1.17 54.62 7.12
CA GLU A 8 -0.85 53.47 7.95
C GLU A 8 -1.02 52.16 7.16
N GLN A 9 -2.05 52.05 6.32
CA GLN A 9 -2.27 50.87 5.46
C GLN A 9 -1.20 50.74 4.37
N ILE A 10 -0.74 51.86 3.78
CA ILE A 10 0.36 51.89 2.81
C ILE A 10 1.68 51.47 3.46
N LEU A 11 1.95 51.97 4.70
CA LEU A 11 3.13 51.56 5.46
C LEU A 11 3.12 50.07 5.81
N ARG A 12 1.99 49.51 6.21
CA ARG A 12 1.81 48.06 6.46
C ARG A 12 2.05 47.23 5.21
N ILE A 13 1.51 47.63 4.04
CA ILE A 13 1.74 46.93 2.76
C ILE A 13 3.21 46.99 2.34
N LYS A 14 3.87 48.14 2.47
CA LYS A 14 5.30 48.30 2.17
C LYS A 14 6.18 47.46 3.12
N SER A 15 5.82 47.41 4.40
CA SER A 15 6.53 46.60 5.41
C SER A 15 6.36 45.08 5.11
N ALA A 16 5.14 44.63 4.75
CA ALA A 16 4.89 43.25 4.39
C ALA A 16 5.62 42.85 3.10
N SER A 17 5.65 43.74 2.09
CA SER A 17 6.41 43.50 0.85
C SER A 17 7.91 43.37 1.12
N PHE A 18 8.47 44.24 1.95
CA PHE A 18 9.87 44.16 2.32
C PHE A 18 10.21 42.90 3.14
N GLN A 19 9.34 42.53 4.08
CA GLN A 19 9.52 41.26 4.81
C GLN A 19 9.49 40.04 3.90
N ASN A 20 8.56 39.98 2.92
CA ASN A 20 8.51 38.91 1.97
C ASN A 20 9.76 38.83 1.10
N GLU A 21 10.24 39.97 0.59
CA GLU A 21 11.47 40.02 -0.20
C GLU A 21 12.70 39.58 0.61
N LEU A 22 12.79 40.02 1.89
CA LEU A 22 13.87 39.60 2.80
C LEU A 22 13.81 38.08 3.09
N ASN A 23 12.60 37.52 3.30
CA ASN A 23 12.41 36.09 3.52
C ASN A 23 12.80 35.27 2.27
N GLU A 24 12.41 35.70 1.08
CA GLU A 24 12.82 35.05 -0.17
C GLU A 24 14.35 35.05 -0.38
N GLN A 25 15.00 36.19 -0.09
CA GLN A 25 16.45 36.27 -0.17
C GLN A 25 17.13 35.38 0.87
N LEU A 26 16.60 35.32 2.09
CA LEU A 26 17.12 34.47 3.16
C LEU A 26 16.95 32.99 2.82
N GLU A 27 15.78 32.58 2.35
CA GLU A 27 15.51 31.19 1.92
C GLU A 27 16.40 30.77 0.75
N THR A 28 16.59 31.65 -0.22
CA THR A 28 17.48 31.41 -1.36
C THR A 28 18.92 31.24 -0.92
N HIS A 29 19.40 32.12 -0.02
CA HIS A 29 20.76 32.03 0.52
C HIS A 29 20.98 30.77 1.36
N LEU A 30 20.03 30.42 2.24
CA LEU A 30 20.08 29.18 3.03
C LEU A 30 20.07 27.94 2.15
N ARG A 31 19.22 27.91 1.13
CA ARG A 31 19.18 26.82 0.15
C ARG A 31 20.52 26.65 -0.54
N GLN A 32 21.13 27.75 -1.01
CA GLN A 32 22.42 27.73 -1.67
C GLN A 32 23.52 27.19 -0.74
N GLN A 33 23.57 27.61 0.50
CA GLN A 33 24.53 27.13 1.49
C GLN A 33 24.36 25.62 1.78
N VAL A 34 23.12 25.15 1.87
CA VAL A 34 22.84 23.70 2.05
C VAL A 34 23.34 22.90 0.85
N ILE A 35 23.08 23.37 -0.38
CA ILE A 35 23.54 22.71 -1.61
C ILE A 35 25.08 22.64 -1.65
N GLU A 36 25.78 23.74 -1.35
CA GLU A 36 27.24 23.79 -1.32
C GLU A 36 27.83 22.85 -0.24
N THR A 37 27.19 22.79 0.93
CA THR A 37 27.59 21.88 2.01
C THR A 37 27.44 20.41 1.58
N VAL A 38 26.31 20.07 0.98
CA VAL A 38 26.03 18.70 0.47
C VAL A 38 27.00 18.35 -0.66
N GLN A 39 27.26 19.25 -1.60
CA GLN A 39 28.23 19.06 -2.68
C GLN A 39 29.61 18.77 -2.09
N THR A 40 30.08 19.61 -1.17
CA THR A 40 31.40 19.43 -0.55
C THR A 40 31.52 18.09 0.18
N ALA A 41 30.48 17.68 0.90
CA ALA A 41 30.46 16.39 1.59
C ALA A 41 30.53 15.19 0.61
N ILE A 42 29.78 15.24 -0.50
CA ILE A 42 29.79 14.20 -1.51
C ILE A 42 31.16 14.15 -2.23
N GLU A 43 31.72 15.29 -2.59
CA GLU A 43 33.04 15.38 -3.23
C GLU A 43 34.14 14.83 -2.32
N ALA A 44 34.10 15.15 -1.03
CA ALA A 44 35.05 14.61 -0.04
C ALA A 44 34.93 13.09 0.07
N ALA A 45 33.71 12.55 0.15
CA ALA A 45 33.47 11.13 0.22
C ALA A 45 33.96 10.40 -1.06
N LEU A 46 33.73 10.95 -2.25
CA LEU A 46 34.24 10.43 -3.51
C LEU A 46 35.77 10.41 -3.57
N VAL A 47 36.42 11.43 -2.98
CA VAL A 47 37.90 11.47 -2.86
C VAL A 47 38.40 10.36 -1.95
N GLU A 48 37.77 10.13 -0.83
CA GLU A 48 38.16 9.04 0.09
C GLU A 48 37.92 7.66 -0.55
N GLU A 49 36.80 7.47 -1.23
CA GLU A 49 36.53 6.25 -2.01
C GLU A 49 37.63 6.01 -3.05
N ALA A 50 38.02 7.05 -3.81
CA ALA A 50 39.13 6.97 -4.78
C ALA A 50 40.47 6.62 -4.13
N LYS A 51 40.77 7.12 -2.92
CA LYS A 51 42.00 6.79 -2.19
C LYS A 51 42.03 5.33 -1.71
N ALA A 52 40.89 4.86 -1.17
CA ALA A 52 40.76 3.49 -0.71
C ALA A 52 41.05 2.50 -1.83
N ASP A 53 40.59 2.76 -3.02
CA ASP A 53 40.82 1.90 -4.17
C ASP A 53 42.23 1.94 -4.72
N MET A 54 42.86 3.11 -4.73
CA MET A 54 44.25 3.20 -5.15
C MET A 54 45.17 2.36 -4.21
N SER A 55 44.76 2.09 -2.97
CA SER A 55 45.50 1.27 -2.03
C SER A 55 45.31 -0.23 -2.25
N GLY A 56 44.18 -0.67 -2.84
CA GLY A 56 43.82 -2.08 -3.01
C GLY A 56 44.06 -2.69 -4.39
N MET A 57 44.47 -1.91 -5.42
CA MET A 57 44.62 -2.38 -6.80
C MET A 57 46.08 -2.53 -7.24
N ASN A 58 46.37 -3.59 -8.00
CA ASN A 58 47.65 -3.78 -8.67
C ASN A 58 47.43 -4.04 -10.18
N PRO A 59 47.97 -3.21 -11.14
CA PRO A 59 48.76 -2.00 -10.89
C PRO A 59 47.93 -0.87 -10.28
N LYS A 60 48.57 -0.02 -9.46
CA LYS A 60 47.91 1.12 -8.80
C LYS A 60 47.41 2.13 -9.82
N PRO A 61 46.11 2.45 -9.85
CA PRO A 61 45.57 3.52 -10.73
C PRO A 61 46.14 4.87 -10.31
N ARG A 62 46.26 5.81 -11.29
CA ARG A 62 46.73 7.16 -11.03
C ARG A 62 45.56 8.14 -11.11
N ARG A 63 45.51 9.07 -10.17
CA ARG A 63 44.59 10.22 -10.23
C ARG A 63 44.93 11.11 -11.43
N SER A 64 43.90 11.51 -12.21
CA SER A 64 44.07 12.33 -13.40
C SER A 64 43.08 13.48 -13.47
N GLY A 65 42.87 14.15 -12.31
CA GLY A 65 41.94 15.27 -12.21
C GLY A 65 40.50 14.86 -11.86
N TYR A 66 39.56 15.67 -12.29
CA TYR A 66 38.11 15.52 -12.03
C TYR A 66 37.34 15.67 -13.34
N TYR A 67 36.08 15.21 -13.33
CA TYR A 67 35.08 15.53 -14.35
C TYR A 67 33.80 16.00 -13.67
N PRO A 68 33.08 16.99 -14.25
CA PRO A 68 31.85 17.49 -13.70
C PRO A 68 30.68 16.56 -13.98
N ARG A 69 29.77 16.42 -13.02
CA ARG A 69 28.46 15.77 -13.17
C ARG A 69 27.39 16.67 -12.60
N HIS A 70 26.15 16.53 -13.10
CA HIS A 70 25.00 17.09 -12.40
C HIS A 70 24.43 16.06 -11.44
N LEU A 71 23.89 16.49 -10.31
CA LEU A 71 23.25 15.64 -9.33
C LEU A 71 22.05 16.33 -8.71
N ASN A 72 20.88 15.74 -8.81
CA ASN A 72 19.69 16.19 -8.10
C ASN A 72 19.65 15.58 -6.71
N THR A 73 19.44 16.42 -5.71
CA THR A 73 19.30 16.03 -4.31
C THR A 73 17.97 16.53 -3.78
N ARG A 74 17.51 16.03 -2.64
CA ARG A 74 16.31 16.55 -1.97
C ARG A 74 16.44 18.02 -1.50
N TYR A 75 17.65 18.56 -1.55
CA TYR A 75 17.93 19.96 -1.15
C TYR A 75 18.01 20.91 -2.35
N GLY A 76 18.17 20.38 -3.56
CA GLY A 76 18.29 21.12 -4.81
C GLY A 76 19.21 20.45 -5.82
N HIS A 77 19.45 21.16 -6.92
CA HIS A 77 20.29 20.71 -8.03
C HIS A 77 21.74 21.15 -7.82
N ILE A 78 22.69 20.21 -7.94
CA ILE A 78 24.13 20.45 -7.97
C ILE A 78 24.55 20.41 -9.44
N GLU A 79 24.97 21.54 -9.99
CA GLU A 79 25.30 21.66 -11.40
C GLU A 79 26.68 21.09 -11.75
N HIS A 80 27.65 21.26 -10.86
CA HIS A 80 29.05 20.90 -11.09
C HIS A 80 29.65 20.07 -9.96
N LEU A 81 29.13 18.85 -9.74
CA LEU A 81 29.73 17.89 -8.80
C LEU A 81 31.04 17.36 -9.39
N LEU A 82 32.15 17.57 -8.71
CA LEU A 82 33.48 17.14 -9.16
C LEU A 82 33.78 15.69 -8.78
N VAL A 83 33.73 14.79 -9.75
CA VAL A 83 34.01 13.36 -9.56
C VAL A 83 35.46 13.04 -9.92
N PRO A 84 36.25 12.37 -9.03
CA PRO A 84 37.64 12.04 -9.31
C PRO A 84 37.80 11.11 -10.53
N LYS A 85 38.79 11.37 -11.37
CA LYS A 85 39.16 10.57 -12.55
C LYS A 85 40.33 9.67 -12.22
N LEU A 86 40.17 8.36 -12.41
CA LEU A 86 41.23 7.37 -12.25
C LEU A 86 41.67 6.87 -13.63
N ARG A 87 42.98 6.89 -13.93
CA ARG A 87 43.62 6.32 -15.15
C ARG A 87 44.24 4.97 -14.82
N HIS A 88 44.28 4.10 -15.84
CA HIS A 88 44.85 2.75 -15.77
C HIS A 88 44.07 1.76 -14.90
N SER A 89 42.80 2.01 -14.64
CA SER A 89 41.94 0.96 -14.14
C SER A 89 41.38 0.18 -15.34
N ASN A 90 41.73 -1.09 -15.46
CA ASN A 90 41.23 -1.99 -16.51
C ASN A 90 39.77 -2.39 -16.35
N LYS A 91 39.08 -1.81 -15.38
CA LYS A 91 37.66 -2.07 -15.13
C LYS A 91 36.89 -0.75 -15.07
N GLU A 92 35.79 -0.69 -15.81
CA GLU A 92 34.73 0.28 -15.52
C GLU A 92 34.25 0.06 -14.10
N ARG A 93 34.63 0.97 -13.22
CA ARG A 93 34.32 0.84 -11.82
C ARG A 93 33.06 1.60 -11.47
N PRO A 94 32.05 0.97 -10.86
CA PRO A 94 30.97 1.71 -10.24
C PRO A 94 31.48 2.38 -8.94
N TRP A 95 31.16 3.65 -8.76
CA TRP A 95 31.30 4.32 -7.46
C TRP A 95 30.29 3.72 -6.49
N VAL A 96 30.65 3.54 -5.25
CA VAL A 96 29.72 3.08 -4.19
C VAL A 96 28.75 4.20 -3.83
N ILE A 97 29.28 5.44 -3.80
CA ILE A 97 28.46 6.64 -3.47
C ILE A 97 27.60 7.08 -4.63
N LEU A 98 28.06 6.90 -5.87
CA LEU A 98 27.37 7.31 -7.11
C LEU A 98 27.35 6.19 -8.13
N GLU A 99 26.20 5.68 -8.46
CA GLU A 99 26.04 4.72 -9.55
C GLU A 99 26.37 5.36 -10.91
N ARG A 100 26.78 4.53 -11.86
CA ARG A 100 27.05 4.99 -13.24
C ARG A 100 25.77 5.61 -13.82
N TYR A 101 25.89 6.82 -14.37
CA TYR A 101 24.79 7.61 -14.93
C TYR A 101 23.71 8.05 -13.90
N GLN A 102 23.94 7.89 -12.63
CA GLN A 102 23.04 8.42 -11.62
C GLN A 102 22.96 9.95 -11.70
N SER A 103 21.77 10.50 -11.99
CA SER A 103 21.51 11.94 -12.04
C SER A 103 20.72 12.45 -10.83
N SER A 104 20.29 11.56 -9.95
CA SER A 104 19.51 11.90 -8.77
C SER A 104 19.86 10.97 -7.60
N LEU A 105 19.89 11.49 -6.36
CA LEU A 105 20.07 10.67 -5.18
C LEU A 105 18.83 9.81 -4.92
N GLY A 106 19.03 8.58 -4.43
CA GLY A 106 17.97 7.62 -4.16
C GLY A 106 16.85 8.17 -3.29
N HIS A 107 17.16 8.95 -2.26
CA HIS A 107 16.17 9.60 -1.40
C HIS A 107 15.24 10.58 -2.13
N LEU A 108 15.71 11.26 -3.17
CA LEU A 108 14.87 12.12 -4.00
C LEU A 108 13.89 11.28 -4.85
N LEU A 109 14.39 10.17 -5.40
CA LEU A 109 13.57 9.24 -6.19
C LEU A 109 12.50 8.57 -5.30
N ASP A 110 12.86 8.18 -4.08
CA ASP A 110 11.91 7.64 -3.10
C ASP A 110 10.86 8.68 -2.71
N PHE A 111 11.25 9.93 -2.48
CA PHE A 111 10.34 11.04 -2.20
C PHE A 111 9.38 11.30 -3.38
N ALA A 112 9.90 11.29 -4.60
CA ALA A 112 9.09 11.44 -5.80
C ALA A 112 8.08 10.28 -5.97
N GLY A 113 8.51 9.04 -5.72
CA GLY A 113 7.63 7.88 -5.69
C GLY A 113 6.51 8.02 -4.65
N TYR A 114 6.84 8.52 -3.48
CA TYR A 114 5.86 8.78 -2.42
C TYR A 114 4.82 9.84 -2.81
N LEU A 115 5.25 10.94 -3.42
CA LEU A 115 4.35 11.99 -3.94
C LEU A 115 3.42 11.43 -5.04
N TYR A 116 3.94 10.57 -5.93
CA TYR A 116 3.13 9.91 -6.95
C TYR A 116 2.01 9.07 -6.34
N VAL A 117 2.32 8.27 -5.32
CA VAL A 117 1.32 7.46 -4.59
C VAL A 117 0.32 8.33 -3.81
N MET A 118 0.73 9.53 -3.39
CA MET A 118 -0.16 10.48 -2.74
C MET A 118 -1.19 11.13 -3.67
N GLY A 119 -1.08 10.91 -4.99
CA GLY A 119 -2.07 11.37 -5.95
C GLY A 119 -1.54 12.31 -7.03
N LEU A 120 -0.26 12.70 -6.99
CA LEU A 120 0.30 13.52 -8.06
C LEU A 120 0.47 12.67 -9.33
N SER A 121 0.02 13.19 -10.47
CA SER A 121 0.39 12.61 -11.75
C SER A 121 1.89 12.76 -12.01
N LEU A 122 2.46 12.02 -12.95
CA LEU A 122 3.87 12.20 -13.32
C LEU A 122 4.16 13.64 -13.81
N ARG A 123 3.17 14.32 -14.39
CA ARG A 123 3.27 15.70 -14.82
C ARG A 123 3.28 16.65 -13.62
N ASP A 124 2.35 16.48 -12.69
CA ASP A 124 2.28 17.30 -11.47
C ASP A 124 3.54 17.07 -10.61
N LEU A 125 4.05 15.84 -10.61
CA LEU A 125 5.31 15.50 -9.95
C LEU A 125 6.51 16.26 -10.56
N GLN A 126 6.59 16.37 -11.90
CA GLN A 126 7.62 17.17 -12.56
C GLN A 126 7.52 18.63 -12.16
N GLU A 127 6.31 19.19 -12.10
CA GLU A 127 6.05 20.56 -11.70
C GLU A 127 6.41 20.80 -10.22
N ALA A 128 5.95 19.93 -9.31
CA ALA A 128 6.27 20.00 -7.88
C ALA A 128 7.79 19.91 -7.62
N LEU A 129 8.47 19.02 -8.32
CA LEU A 129 9.92 18.87 -8.19
C LEU A 129 10.69 20.02 -8.85
N TYR A 130 10.13 20.69 -9.85
CA TYR A 130 10.71 21.91 -10.41
C TYR A 130 10.83 23.00 -9.33
N PHE A 131 9.78 23.21 -8.53
CA PHE A 131 9.85 24.17 -7.40
C PHE A 131 10.89 23.80 -6.36
N LEU A 132 11.11 22.49 -6.13
CA LEU A 132 12.11 22.01 -5.17
C LEU A 132 13.54 22.12 -5.70
N LEU A 133 13.77 21.74 -6.96
CA LEU A 133 15.09 21.57 -7.55
C LEU A 133 15.57 22.79 -8.33
N GLY A 134 14.64 23.68 -8.74
CA GLY A 134 14.92 24.78 -9.68
C GLY A 134 15.22 24.30 -11.11
N ASN A 135 14.93 23.01 -11.41
CA ASN A 135 15.18 22.43 -12.71
C ASN A 135 14.09 21.40 -13.09
N VAL A 136 13.76 21.29 -14.37
CA VAL A 136 12.78 20.32 -14.87
C VAL A 136 13.40 18.94 -14.92
N LEU A 137 12.75 17.96 -14.28
CA LEU A 137 13.17 16.56 -14.39
C LEU A 137 13.07 16.09 -15.85
N SER A 138 14.15 15.54 -16.35
CA SER A 138 14.16 14.92 -17.69
C SER A 138 13.28 13.67 -17.71
N ARG A 139 12.84 13.25 -18.90
CA ARG A 139 12.15 11.96 -19.08
C ARG A 139 12.95 10.79 -18.50
N THR A 140 14.27 10.85 -18.63
CA THR A 140 15.18 9.85 -18.04
C THR A 140 15.10 9.83 -16.52
N ALA A 141 15.04 10.99 -15.88
CA ALA A 141 14.90 11.07 -14.41
C ALA A 141 13.54 10.50 -13.93
N VAL A 142 12.45 10.79 -14.65
CA VAL A 142 11.13 10.21 -14.36
C VAL A 142 11.15 8.68 -14.51
N ASN A 143 11.78 8.17 -15.56
CA ASN A 143 11.95 6.72 -15.74
C ASN A 143 12.77 6.09 -14.61
N GLN A 144 13.81 6.77 -14.13
CA GLN A 144 14.61 6.35 -12.97
C GLN A 144 13.76 6.23 -11.70
N ILE A 145 12.80 7.13 -11.47
CA ILE A 145 11.85 7.05 -10.34
C ILE A 145 11.07 5.74 -10.42
N THR A 146 10.48 5.45 -11.58
CA THR A 146 9.68 4.22 -11.79
C THR A 146 10.52 2.97 -11.59
N LEU A 147 11.72 2.91 -12.17
CA LEU A 147 12.65 1.78 -12.01
C LEU A 147 13.05 1.59 -10.53
N ARG A 148 13.32 2.67 -9.82
CA ARG A 148 13.65 2.61 -8.39
C ARG A 148 12.49 2.10 -7.56
N MET A 149 11.28 2.55 -7.85
CA MET A 149 10.07 2.07 -7.21
C MET A 149 9.91 0.55 -7.42
N GLN A 150 10.09 0.09 -8.65
CA GLN A 150 9.99 -1.33 -9.01
C GLN A 150 11.09 -2.18 -8.32
N GLN A 151 12.33 -1.72 -8.32
CA GLN A 151 13.43 -2.41 -7.64
C GLN A 151 13.18 -2.60 -6.13
N ARG A 152 12.66 -1.57 -5.46
CA ARG A 152 12.31 -1.67 -4.03
C ARG A 152 11.17 -2.66 -3.79
N MET A 153 10.16 -2.68 -4.64
CA MET A 153 9.06 -3.65 -4.58
C MET A 153 9.60 -5.08 -4.73
N GLN A 154 10.40 -5.35 -5.76
CA GLN A 154 10.99 -6.66 -6.01
C GLN A 154 11.87 -7.13 -4.83
N SER A 155 12.70 -6.23 -4.28
CA SER A 155 13.52 -6.54 -3.11
C SER A 155 12.67 -6.88 -1.87
N HIS A 156 11.53 -6.22 -1.70
CA HIS A 156 10.59 -6.53 -0.61
C HIS A 156 9.93 -7.90 -0.81
N GLN A 157 9.48 -8.23 -2.01
CA GLN A 157 8.86 -9.53 -2.30
C GLN A 157 9.83 -10.72 -2.11
N GLN A 158 11.11 -10.51 -2.36
CA GLN A 158 12.15 -11.54 -2.23
C GLN A 158 12.75 -11.62 -0.81
N ARG A 159 12.37 -10.70 0.08
CA ARG A 159 12.94 -10.69 1.44
C ARG A 159 12.58 -11.99 2.18
N PRO A 160 13.56 -12.69 2.79
CA PRO A 160 13.28 -13.84 3.64
C PRO A 160 12.34 -13.49 4.79
N ILE A 161 11.56 -14.46 5.22
CA ILE A 161 10.70 -14.38 6.42
C ILE A 161 11.50 -14.97 7.57
N ASP A 162 12.16 -14.10 8.37
CA ASP A 162 13.02 -14.51 9.47
C ASP A 162 12.19 -14.89 10.73
N ASP A 163 11.00 -14.30 10.87
CA ASP A 163 10.09 -14.53 11.97
C ASP A 163 8.70 -14.85 11.44
N THR A 164 8.17 -16.03 11.77
CA THR A 164 6.86 -16.49 11.31
C THR A 164 5.77 -15.90 12.19
N PRO A 165 4.84 -15.12 11.61
CA PRO A 165 3.70 -14.61 12.36
C PRO A 165 2.76 -15.74 12.76
N PRO A 166 2.29 -15.78 14.02
CA PRO A 166 1.35 -16.81 14.47
C PRO A 166 -0.05 -16.64 13.85
N ILE A 167 -0.38 -15.46 13.35
CA ILE A 167 -1.70 -15.16 12.80
C ILE A 167 -1.55 -14.53 11.42
N LEU A 168 -2.27 -15.10 10.45
CA LEU A 168 -2.36 -14.59 9.08
C LEU A 168 -3.79 -14.12 8.80
N ILE A 169 -3.92 -12.95 8.20
CA ILE A 169 -5.17 -12.48 7.58
C ILE A 169 -4.95 -12.49 6.08
N VAL A 170 -5.79 -13.19 5.33
CA VAL A 170 -5.69 -13.29 3.86
C VAL A 170 -6.98 -12.86 3.21
N ASP A 171 -6.85 -12.17 2.08
CA ASP A 171 -7.97 -11.68 1.27
C ASP A 171 -7.46 -11.32 -0.14
N GLY A 172 -8.36 -11.08 -1.09
CA GLY A 172 -8.04 -10.69 -2.45
C GLY A 172 -8.62 -9.33 -2.85
N VAL A 173 -7.93 -8.62 -3.73
CA VAL A 173 -8.42 -7.39 -4.35
C VAL A 173 -8.34 -7.47 -5.87
N TRP A 174 -9.48 -7.25 -6.54
CA TRP A 174 -9.59 -7.32 -8.00
C TRP A 174 -9.18 -6.00 -8.65
N VAL A 175 -8.46 -6.10 -9.77
CA VAL A 175 -7.90 -4.99 -10.56
C VAL A 175 -7.87 -5.32 -12.05
N ASP A 176 -7.90 -4.28 -12.89
CA ASP A 176 -7.73 -4.41 -14.33
C ASP A 176 -6.27 -4.25 -14.75
N ILE A 177 -5.75 -5.22 -15.50
CA ILE A 177 -4.38 -5.22 -16.03
C ILE A 177 -4.43 -5.41 -17.55
N GLN A 178 -3.65 -4.62 -18.28
CA GLN A 178 -3.55 -4.69 -19.73
C GLN A 178 -2.56 -5.78 -20.16
N TYR A 179 -3.05 -6.71 -20.97
CA TYR A 179 -2.23 -7.71 -21.64
C TYR A 179 -2.17 -7.46 -23.13
N THR A 180 -1.00 -7.71 -23.70
CA THR A 180 -0.78 -7.61 -25.14
C THR A 180 -1.27 -8.89 -25.80
N LEU A 181 -2.16 -8.74 -26.79
CA LEU A 181 -2.70 -9.86 -27.56
C LEU A 181 -1.79 -10.19 -28.76
N GLU A 182 -1.91 -11.38 -29.31
CA GLU A 182 -1.24 -11.76 -30.57
C GLU A 182 -1.85 -11.07 -31.80
N GLU A 183 -2.99 -10.40 -31.64
CA GLU A 183 -3.71 -9.70 -32.68
C GLU A 183 -3.11 -8.32 -32.97
N PHE A 184 -3.12 -7.93 -34.25
CA PHE A 184 -2.66 -6.62 -34.71
C PHE A 184 -3.82 -5.82 -35.30
N LYS A 185 -3.86 -4.53 -35.01
CA LYS A 185 -4.74 -3.56 -35.68
C LYS A 185 -3.90 -2.60 -36.50
N THR A 186 -4.37 -2.31 -37.71
CA THR A 186 -3.76 -1.31 -38.57
C THR A 186 -4.43 0.04 -38.30
N ASP A 187 -3.64 1.08 -38.00
CA ASP A 187 -4.15 2.45 -37.83
C ASP A 187 -4.43 3.11 -39.16
N GLN A 188 -5.03 4.32 -39.13
CA GLN A 188 -5.37 5.07 -40.35
C GLN A 188 -4.14 5.45 -41.23
N ALA A 189 -2.94 5.43 -40.65
CA ALA A 189 -1.69 5.70 -41.30
C ALA A 189 -0.99 4.42 -41.86
N GLY A 190 -1.63 3.25 -41.71
CA GLY A 190 -1.10 1.97 -42.17
C GLY A 190 -0.13 1.27 -41.21
N HIS A 191 0.10 1.80 -40.02
CA HIS A 191 0.98 1.17 -39.02
C HIS A 191 0.26 0.05 -38.30
N GLN A 192 0.91 -1.11 -38.22
CA GLN A 192 0.42 -2.22 -37.40
C GLN A 192 0.75 -2.00 -35.93
N ARG A 193 -0.27 -2.04 -35.08
CA ARG A 193 -0.12 -1.98 -33.64
C ARG A 193 -0.72 -3.22 -33.02
N GLN A 194 0.02 -3.82 -32.10
CA GLN A 194 -0.44 -4.95 -31.33
C GLN A 194 -1.63 -4.55 -30.44
N CYS A 195 -2.69 -5.35 -30.44
CA CYS A 195 -3.87 -5.10 -29.62
C CYS A 195 -3.54 -5.29 -28.15
N ARG A 196 -4.16 -4.47 -27.30
CA ARG A 196 -4.14 -4.63 -25.85
C ARG A 196 -5.54 -4.79 -25.34
N GLN A 197 -5.70 -5.63 -24.33
CA GLN A 197 -6.98 -5.89 -23.66
C GLN A 197 -6.77 -5.84 -22.16
N ALA A 198 -7.64 -5.11 -21.46
CA ALA A 198 -7.72 -5.18 -20.01
C ALA A 198 -8.37 -6.51 -19.59
N GLN A 199 -7.76 -7.20 -18.65
CA GLN A 199 -8.26 -8.42 -18.03
C GLN A 199 -8.28 -8.21 -16.53
N GLU A 200 -9.37 -8.66 -15.92
CA GLU A 200 -9.50 -8.63 -14.46
C GLU A 200 -8.56 -9.67 -13.84
N ARG A 201 -7.81 -9.27 -12.83
CA ARG A 201 -6.88 -10.09 -12.05
C ARG A 201 -7.08 -9.83 -10.57
N VAL A 202 -6.73 -10.79 -9.74
CA VAL A 202 -6.78 -10.64 -8.29
C VAL A 202 -5.37 -10.50 -7.72
N ILE A 203 -5.18 -9.55 -6.81
CA ILE A 203 -3.99 -9.52 -5.96
C ILE A 203 -4.34 -10.27 -4.67
N LEU A 204 -3.75 -11.45 -4.47
CA LEU A 204 -3.82 -12.19 -3.23
C LEU A 204 -2.88 -11.55 -2.22
N VAL A 205 -3.33 -11.37 -0.99
CA VAL A 205 -2.59 -10.61 0.04
C VAL A 205 -2.57 -11.37 1.35
N ALA A 206 -1.41 -11.44 1.98
CA ALA A 206 -1.23 -11.91 3.35
C ALA A 206 -0.74 -10.77 4.26
N MET A 207 -1.49 -10.56 5.34
CA MET A 207 -1.16 -9.66 6.44
C MET A 207 -0.80 -10.50 7.67
N ALA A 208 0.36 -10.23 8.26
CA ALA A 208 0.78 -10.81 9.52
C ALA A 208 0.19 -10.05 10.69
N VAL A 209 -0.15 -10.74 11.78
CA VAL A 209 -0.53 -10.16 13.06
C VAL A 209 0.24 -10.86 14.17
N TRP A 210 0.89 -10.07 15.03
CA TRP A 210 1.69 -10.56 16.16
C TRP A 210 0.93 -10.45 17.49
N PRO A 211 1.40 -11.17 18.53
CA PRO A 211 0.76 -11.16 19.85
C PRO A 211 0.68 -9.78 20.53
N ASP A 212 1.58 -8.86 20.18
CA ASP A 212 1.59 -7.48 20.66
C ASP A 212 0.55 -6.57 19.95
N GLY A 213 -0.19 -7.14 18.99
CA GLY A 213 -1.17 -6.41 18.18
C GLY A 213 -0.57 -5.67 17.00
N THR A 214 0.73 -5.74 16.77
CA THR A 214 1.34 -5.20 15.55
C THR A 214 0.91 -6.02 14.32
N TYR A 215 0.71 -5.34 13.21
CA TYR A 215 0.30 -5.99 11.97
C TYR A 215 0.85 -5.26 10.75
N HIS A 216 1.21 -6.02 9.71
CA HIS A 216 1.58 -5.48 8.41
C HIS A 216 1.39 -6.48 7.26
N ILE A 217 1.18 -5.97 6.06
CA ILE A 217 1.19 -6.78 4.84
C ILE A 217 2.64 -7.18 4.56
N PHE A 218 2.90 -8.47 4.36
CA PHE A 218 4.25 -8.97 4.13
C PHE A 218 4.39 -9.82 2.87
N HIS A 219 3.24 -10.22 2.25
CA HIS A 219 3.23 -10.93 0.99
C HIS A 219 2.01 -10.57 0.16
N TYR A 220 2.19 -10.49 -1.16
CA TYR A 220 1.13 -10.21 -2.13
C TYR A 220 1.58 -10.68 -3.52
N GLU A 221 0.66 -11.24 -4.30
CA GLU A 221 0.89 -11.78 -5.64
C GLU A 221 -0.33 -11.59 -6.53
N ILE A 222 -0.11 -11.47 -7.84
CA ILE A 222 -1.18 -11.46 -8.82
C ILE A 222 -1.52 -12.89 -9.22
N ALA A 223 -2.82 -13.19 -9.26
CA ALA A 223 -3.36 -14.43 -9.76
C ALA A 223 -4.50 -14.16 -10.77
N GLU A 224 -4.80 -15.15 -11.59
CA GLU A 224 -5.93 -15.03 -12.54
C GLU A 224 -7.28 -15.02 -11.83
N THR A 225 -7.41 -15.88 -10.83
CA THR A 225 -8.64 -16.11 -10.08
C THR A 225 -8.34 -16.60 -8.68
N GLU A 226 -9.32 -16.55 -7.77
CA GLU A 226 -9.23 -17.10 -6.42
C GLU A 226 -9.66 -18.58 -6.40
N THR A 227 -8.79 -19.47 -6.83
CA THR A 227 -9.00 -20.92 -6.81
C THR A 227 -8.17 -21.61 -5.72
N GLU A 228 -8.42 -22.88 -5.46
CA GLU A 228 -7.58 -23.69 -4.59
C GLU A 228 -6.13 -23.70 -5.06
N GLN A 229 -5.92 -23.88 -6.36
CA GLN A 229 -4.58 -23.95 -6.95
C GLN A 229 -3.81 -22.64 -6.78
N THR A 230 -4.45 -21.49 -6.98
CA THR A 230 -3.78 -20.19 -6.81
C THR A 230 -3.42 -19.92 -5.36
N TRP A 231 -4.27 -20.31 -4.40
CA TRP A 231 -3.96 -20.23 -2.98
C TRP A 231 -2.89 -21.22 -2.54
N LEU A 232 -2.82 -22.42 -3.14
CA LEU A 232 -1.72 -23.36 -2.88
C LEU A 232 -0.38 -22.74 -3.26
N VAL A 233 -0.25 -22.25 -4.48
CA VAL A 233 0.98 -21.60 -4.97
C VAL A 233 1.36 -20.40 -4.07
N PHE A 234 0.37 -19.59 -3.68
CA PHE A 234 0.58 -18.47 -2.79
C PHE A 234 1.18 -18.86 -1.43
N PHE A 235 0.66 -19.92 -0.80
CA PHE A 235 1.23 -20.43 0.46
C PHE A 235 2.56 -21.13 0.27
N GLU A 236 2.78 -21.83 -0.85
CA GLU A 236 4.07 -22.44 -1.19
C GLU A 236 5.17 -21.36 -1.29
N HIS A 237 4.92 -20.26 -1.99
CA HIS A 237 5.87 -19.14 -2.06
C HIS A 237 6.16 -18.50 -0.69
N LEU A 238 5.17 -18.42 0.21
CA LEU A 238 5.41 -17.98 1.59
C LEU A 238 6.34 -18.95 2.34
N ILE A 239 6.15 -20.25 2.19
CA ILE A 239 6.98 -21.29 2.82
C ILE A 239 8.39 -21.27 2.23
N GLU A 240 8.54 -21.12 0.93
CA GLU A 240 9.84 -20.99 0.25
C GLU A 240 10.62 -19.76 0.73
N ARG A 241 9.92 -18.66 1.08
CA ARG A 241 10.53 -17.46 1.67
C ARG A 241 10.91 -17.63 3.14
N GLY A 242 10.56 -18.75 3.78
CA GLY A 242 10.95 -19.05 5.17
C GLY A 242 9.78 -19.10 6.17
N LEU A 243 8.52 -18.93 5.75
CA LEU A 243 7.37 -19.13 6.63
C LEU A 243 7.39 -20.57 7.17
N ASN A 244 7.40 -20.72 8.50
CA ASN A 244 7.24 -22.03 9.12
C ASN A 244 5.74 -22.38 9.28
N PRO A 245 5.20 -23.33 8.49
CA PRO A 245 3.76 -23.64 8.52
C PRO A 245 3.28 -24.18 9.87
N ASP A 246 4.18 -24.75 10.67
CA ASP A 246 3.88 -25.30 11.98
C ASP A 246 3.71 -24.23 13.10
N GLN A 247 4.14 -23.00 12.83
CA GLN A 247 4.04 -21.88 13.75
C GLN A 247 2.82 -20.97 13.48
N VAL A 248 2.14 -21.18 12.35
CA VAL A 248 0.90 -20.45 12.06
C VAL A 248 -0.25 -21.08 12.83
N GLU A 249 -0.82 -20.34 13.78
CA GLU A 249 -1.87 -20.81 14.68
C GLU A 249 -3.28 -20.47 14.18
N LEU A 250 -3.42 -19.35 13.44
CA LEU A 250 -4.70 -18.84 12.96
C LEU A 250 -4.60 -18.29 11.56
N LEU A 251 -5.57 -18.66 10.71
CA LEU A 251 -5.83 -18.02 9.43
C LEU A 251 -7.20 -17.35 9.46
N VAL A 252 -7.23 -16.05 9.23
CA VAL A 252 -8.45 -15.23 9.12
C VAL A 252 -8.75 -14.97 7.64
N SER A 253 -9.96 -15.32 7.20
CA SER A 253 -10.36 -15.16 5.79
C SER A 253 -11.89 -15.05 5.64
N ASP A 254 -12.35 -14.81 4.42
CA ASP A 254 -13.78 -14.88 4.07
C ASP A 254 -14.37 -16.30 4.14
N GLY A 255 -13.51 -17.33 4.08
CA GLY A 255 -13.88 -18.73 4.20
C GLY A 255 -14.30 -19.36 2.88
N THR A 256 -13.79 -18.90 1.73
CA THR A 256 -13.99 -19.56 0.43
C THR A 256 -13.42 -20.99 0.44
N LYS A 257 -14.09 -21.91 -0.29
CA LYS A 257 -13.73 -23.33 -0.24
C LYS A 257 -12.32 -23.60 -0.75
N GLY A 258 -11.91 -22.93 -1.84
CA GLY A 258 -10.58 -23.08 -2.43
C GLY A 258 -9.46 -22.68 -1.46
N LEU A 259 -9.60 -21.52 -0.82
CA LEU A 259 -8.67 -21.06 0.20
C LEU A 259 -8.57 -22.01 1.39
N LEU A 260 -9.71 -22.52 1.90
CA LEU A 260 -9.72 -23.45 3.02
C LEU A 260 -9.10 -24.80 2.70
N SER A 261 -9.24 -25.26 1.45
CA SER A 261 -8.58 -26.48 0.97
C SER A 261 -7.06 -26.30 0.93
N ALA A 262 -6.59 -25.20 0.36
CA ALA A 262 -5.17 -24.84 0.32
C ALA A 262 -4.57 -24.66 1.74
N MET A 263 -5.29 -23.97 2.63
CA MET A 263 -4.88 -23.79 4.03
C MET A 263 -4.63 -25.15 4.73
N LYS A 264 -5.55 -26.11 4.58
CA LYS A 264 -5.41 -27.41 5.22
C LYS A 264 -4.20 -28.20 4.72
N GLN A 265 -3.78 -27.98 3.48
CA GLN A 265 -2.62 -28.64 2.88
C GLN A 265 -1.32 -27.96 3.30
N CYS A 266 -1.26 -26.63 3.26
CA CYS A 266 -0.04 -25.86 3.47
C CYS A 266 0.18 -25.46 4.93
N LEU A 267 -0.88 -25.22 5.69
CA LEU A 267 -0.85 -24.73 7.08
C LEU A 267 -1.66 -25.66 8.01
N PRO A 268 -1.21 -26.93 8.21
CA PRO A 268 -2.03 -27.99 8.82
C PRO A 268 -2.39 -27.70 10.29
N LYS A 269 -1.61 -26.89 10.99
CA LYS A 269 -1.85 -26.52 12.40
C LYS A 269 -2.71 -25.26 12.56
N ALA A 270 -2.87 -24.48 11.49
CA ALA A 270 -3.63 -23.25 11.53
C ALA A 270 -5.12 -23.52 11.72
N ARG A 271 -5.71 -22.87 12.69
CA ARG A 271 -7.17 -22.86 12.88
C ARG A 271 -7.81 -21.80 11.98
N GLN A 272 -9.02 -22.05 11.55
CA GLN A 272 -9.76 -21.10 10.74
C GLN A 272 -10.51 -20.11 11.61
N GLN A 273 -10.37 -18.81 11.33
CA GLN A 273 -11.32 -17.77 11.72
C GLN A 273 -11.99 -17.24 10.47
N ARG A 274 -13.30 -17.43 10.34
CA ARG A 274 -14.07 -16.83 9.25
C ARG A 274 -14.40 -15.38 9.60
N CYS A 275 -14.16 -14.47 8.64
CA CYS A 275 -14.46 -13.05 8.79
C CYS A 275 -15.94 -12.83 9.15
N ILE A 276 -16.19 -12.21 10.30
CA ILE A 276 -17.53 -11.91 10.80
C ILE A 276 -18.27 -10.96 9.83
N THR A 277 -17.59 -9.97 9.28
CA THR A 277 -18.17 -9.01 8.35
C THR A 277 -18.70 -9.71 7.09
N HIS A 278 -17.89 -10.59 6.48
CA HIS A 278 -18.31 -11.40 5.34
C HIS A 278 -19.45 -12.35 5.70
N LYS A 279 -19.41 -12.97 6.89
CA LYS A 279 -20.48 -13.85 7.38
C LYS A 279 -21.81 -13.12 7.51
N VAL A 280 -21.82 -11.95 8.14
CA VAL A 280 -23.04 -11.14 8.33
C VAL A 280 -23.54 -10.56 7.01
N ARG A 281 -22.65 -10.03 6.15
CA ARG A 281 -23.03 -9.54 4.81
C ARG A 281 -23.62 -10.65 3.95
N GLY A 282 -23.13 -11.88 4.12
CA GLY A 282 -23.62 -13.07 3.43
C GLY A 282 -25.06 -13.48 3.77
N LEU A 283 -25.71 -12.87 4.76
CA LEU A 283 -27.13 -13.06 5.07
C LEU A 283 -28.04 -12.41 4.01
N LYS A 284 -27.63 -11.25 3.48
CA LYS A 284 -28.48 -10.38 2.66
C LYS A 284 -29.08 -11.08 1.42
N PRO A 285 -28.35 -11.91 0.65
CA PRO A 285 -28.90 -12.63 -0.51
C PRO A 285 -29.94 -13.68 -0.16
N TYR A 286 -29.99 -14.15 1.10
CA TYR A 286 -30.89 -15.17 1.57
C TYR A 286 -32.15 -14.63 2.27
N LEU A 287 -32.28 -13.29 2.38
CA LEU A 287 -33.48 -12.67 2.93
C LEU A 287 -34.66 -12.84 1.97
N THR A 288 -35.75 -13.35 2.51
CA THR A 288 -37.00 -13.56 1.76
C THR A 288 -37.91 -12.36 1.81
N TYR A 289 -37.69 -11.50 2.84
CA TYR A 289 -38.51 -10.34 3.11
C TYR A 289 -40.00 -10.67 3.29
N SER A 290 -40.28 -11.82 3.94
CA SER A 290 -41.61 -12.21 4.31
C SER A 290 -42.13 -11.33 5.46
N ASP A 291 -43.41 -11.05 5.48
CA ASP A 291 -44.08 -10.29 6.56
C ASP A 291 -43.38 -8.98 6.93
N LEU A 292 -43.15 -8.14 5.92
CA LEU A 292 -42.53 -6.84 6.13
C LEU A 292 -43.44 -5.91 6.97
N PRO A 293 -42.87 -5.08 7.87
CA PRO A 293 -43.63 -4.11 8.62
C PRO A 293 -44.22 -3.07 7.67
N GLN A 294 -45.50 -2.73 7.88
CA GLN A 294 -46.20 -1.68 7.10
C GLN A 294 -45.94 -0.29 7.67
N THR A 295 -45.58 -0.21 8.94
CA THR A 295 -45.33 1.06 9.64
C THR A 295 -43.99 1.01 10.36
N SER A 296 -43.32 2.15 10.48
CA SER A 296 -42.13 2.33 11.31
C SER A 296 -42.50 2.33 12.79
N ASP A 297 -41.51 2.23 13.69
CA ASP A 297 -41.67 2.34 15.15
C ASP A 297 -42.31 3.68 15.56
N THR A 298 -42.24 4.70 14.72
CA THR A 298 -42.87 6.02 14.91
C THR A 298 -44.29 6.12 14.32
N GLY A 299 -44.84 5.01 13.77
CA GLY A 299 -46.19 4.95 13.20
C GLY A 299 -46.33 5.52 11.78
N GLN A 300 -45.24 5.83 11.10
CA GLN A 300 -45.24 6.30 9.72
C GLN A 300 -45.36 5.11 8.74
N LEU A 301 -46.18 5.22 7.70
CA LEU A 301 -46.28 4.22 6.65
C LEU A 301 -44.94 4.09 5.90
N LEU A 302 -44.48 2.86 5.76
CA LEU A 302 -43.24 2.53 5.06
C LEU A 302 -43.52 2.13 3.62
N SER A 303 -42.69 2.59 2.69
CA SER A 303 -42.60 1.99 1.37
C SER A 303 -41.97 0.60 1.46
N GLU A 304 -42.20 -0.27 0.47
CA GLU A 304 -41.59 -1.58 0.40
C GLU A 304 -40.06 -1.55 0.50
N SER A 305 -39.42 -0.57 -0.10
CA SER A 305 -37.98 -0.38 -0.05
C SER A 305 -37.48 -0.04 1.36
N GLU A 306 -38.19 0.84 2.06
CA GLU A 306 -37.86 1.21 3.44
C GLU A 306 -38.08 0.05 4.39
N ALA A 307 -39.18 -0.71 4.23
CA ALA A 307 -39.43 -1.90 5.02
C ALA A 307 -38.36 -2.98 4.83
N LYS A 308 -37.88 -3.22 3.59
CA LYS A 308 -36.75 -4.13 3.31
C LYS A 308 -35.45 -3.64 3.93
N GLN A 309 -35.20 -2.34 3.86
CA GLN A 309 -34.03 -1.74 4.48
C GLN A 309 -34.06 -1.85 6.01
N GLN A 310 -35.21 -1.58 6.62
CA GLN A 310 -35.40 -1.75 8.08
C GLN A 310 -35.14 -3.21 8.50
N ARG A 311 -35.78 -4.19 7.82
CA ARG A 311 -35.56 -5.63 8.09
C ARG A 311 -34.07 -6.00 8.00
N TRP A 312 -33.36 -5.52 6.97
CA TRP A 312 -31.92 -5.76 6.85
C TRP A 312 -31.12 -5.15 8.01
N GLN A 313 -31.46 -3.94 8.46
CA GLN A 313 -30.77 -3.30 9.59
C GLN A 313 -31.01 -4.04 10.89
N GLU A 314 -32.23 -4.50 11.15
CA GLU A 314 -32.58 -5.28 12.35
C GLU A 314 -31.81 -6.61 12.41
N ILE A 315 -31.89 -7.44 11.38
CA ILE A 315 -31.19 -8.74 11.35
C ILE A 315 -29.67 -8.56 11.40
N LYS A 316 -29.14 -7.55 10.72
CA LYS A 316 -27.73 -7.19 10.76
C LYS A 316 -27.29 -6.76 12.17
N HIS A 317 -28.09 -5.95 12.85
CA HIS A 317 -27.83 -5.51 14.22
C HIS A 317 -27.76 -6.71 15.16
N ASP A 318 -28.76 -7.57 15.12
CA ASP A 318 -28.83 -8.77 15.98
C ASP A 318 -27.66 -9.75 15.68
N ALA A 319 -27.31 -9.94 14.41
CA ALA A 319 -26.17 -10.77 14.03
C ALA A 319 -24.84 -10.22 14.56
N TYR A 320 -24.61 -8.90 14.51
CA TYR A 320 -23.41 -8.30 15.08
C TYR A 320 -23.40 -8.31 16.62
N ALA A 321 -24.56 -8.27 17.27
CA ALA A 321 -24.64 -8.36 18.73
C ALA A 321 -24.04 -9.66 19.28
N ILE A 322 -24.17 -10.77 18.54
CA ILE A 322 -23.58 -12.07 18.88
C ILE A 322 -22.07 -11.95 19.10
N TYR A 323 -21.37 -11.25 18.19
CA TYR A 323 -19.91 -11.12 18.21
C TYR A 323 -19.37 -10.00 19.10
N LYS A 324 -20.28 -9.23 19.73
CA LYS A 324 -19.94 -8.26 20.79
C LYS A 324 -19.99 -8.88 22.19
N ALA A 325 -20.42 -10.12 22.31
CA ALA A 325 -20.47 -10.82 23.58
C ALA A 325 -19.07 -10.89 24.23
N PRO A 326 -18.97 -10.75 25.56
CA PRO A 326 -17.70 -10.77 26.28
C PRO A 326 -17.07 -12.16 26.40
N SER A 327 -17.85 -13.25 26.16
CA SER A 327 -17.39 -14.64 26.20
C SER A 327 -18.04 -15.49 25.14
N TYR A 328 -17.40 -16.63 24.83
CA TYR A 328 -17.92 -17.63 23.91
C TYR A 328 -19.31 -18.12 24.29
N ASP A 329 -19.52 -18.46 25.58
CA ASP A 329 -20.81 -18.98 26.05
C ASP A 329 -21.95 -17.98 25.87
N GLN A 330 -21.67 -16.70 26.15
CA GLN A 330 -22.65 -15.66 25.90
C GLN A 330 -22.90 -15.41 24.42
N ALA A 331 -21.89 -15.55 23.57
CA ALA A 331 -22.06 -15.48 22.12
C ALA A 331 -22.94 -16.63 21.62
N GLN A 332 -22.77 -17.83 22.14
CA GLN A 332 -23.62 -18.99 21.82
C GLN A 332 -25.08 -18.78 22.28
N TYR A 333 -25.28 -18.21 23.44
CA TYR A 333 -26.61 -17.83 23.93
C TYR A 333 -27.29 -16.82 22.98
N LEU A 334 -26.58 -15.78 22.58
CA LEU A 334 -27.10 -14.77 21.66
C LEU A 334 -27.34 -15.35 20.25
N LEU A 335 -26.52 -16.29 19.79
CA LEU A 335 -26.76 -17.02 18.55
C LEU A 335 -28.07 -17.81 18.61
N HIS A 336 -28.34 -18.47 19.74
CA HIS A 336 -29.58 -19.20 19.94
C HIS A 336 -30.80 -18.26 19.91
N ALA A 337 -30.71 -17.14 20.63
CA ALA A 337 -31.77 -16.12 20.66
C ALA A 337 -31.99 -15.51 19.24
N PHE A 338 -30.91 -15.32 18.47
CA PHE A 338 -31.00 -14.88 17.06
C PHE A 338 -31.77 -15.90 16.20
N VAL A 339 -31.46 -17.18 16.35
CA VAL A 339 -32.15 -18.26 15.61
C VAL A 339 -33.62 -18.30 16.00
N GLU A 340 -33.98 -18.28 17.29
CA GLU A 340 -35.36 -18.29 17.78
C GLU A 340 -36.15 -17.10 17.19
N LYS A 341 -35.58 -15.90 17.23
CA LYS A 341 -36.23 -14.68 16.73
C LYS A 341 -36.49 -14.72 15.23
N TRP A 342 -35.52 -15.17 14.43
CA TRP A 342 -35.55 -15.03 12.97
C TRP A 342 -35.92 -16.29 12.19
N HIS A 343 -35.96 -17.46 12.84
CA HIS A 343 -36.20 -18.74 12.18
C HIS A 343 -37.50 -18.79 11.38
N PHE A 344 -38.57 -18.23 11.92
CA PHE A 344 -39.89 -18.24 11.25
C PHE A 344 -40.02 -17.13 10.20
N VAL A 345 -39.33 -16.03 10.37
CA VAL A 345 -39.46 -14.84 9.51
C VAL A 345 -38.50 -14.92 8.32
N GLU A 346 -37.26 -15.33 8.55
CA GLU A 346 -36.20 -15.41 7.55
C GLU A 346 -35.45 -16.76 7.60
N PRO A 347 -36.11 -17.89 7.39
CA PRO A 347 -35.56 -19.24 7.61
C PRO A 347 -34.32 -19.51 6.75
N LYS A 348 -34.29 -19.03 5.49
CA LYS A 348 -33.14 -19.23 4.60
C LYS A 348 -31.89 -18.46 5.07
N ALA A 349 -32.09 -17.25 5.52
CA ALA A 349 -31.00 -16.43 6.06
C ALA A 349 -30.43 -17.03 7.36
N VAL A 350 -31.31 -17.49 8.27
CA VAL A 350 -30.90 -18.18 9.50
C VAL A 350 -30.11 -19.44 9.20
N HIS A 351 -30.59 -20.29 8.31
CA HIS A 351 -29.87 -21.50 7.90
C HIS A 351 -28.49 -21.18 7.30
N ALA A 352 -28.41 -20.18 6.42
CA ALA A 352 -27.14 -19.73 5.84
C ALA A 352 -26.19 -19.15 6.90
N PHE A 353 -26.73 -18.51 7.95
CA PHE A 353 -25.92 -17.98 9.05
C PHE A 353 -25.40 -19.08 9.98
N GLN A 354 -26.22 -20.08 10.29
CA GLN A 354 -25.79 -21.22 11.11
C GLN A 354 -24.73 -22.08 10.43
N TRP A 355 -24.80 -22.21 9.10
CA TRP A 355 -23.83 -22.99 8.34
C TRP A 355 -22.40 -22.47 8.49
N GLY A 356 -21.53 -23.24 9.15
CA GLY A 356 -20.13 -22.89 9.38
C GLY A 356 -19.94 -21.71 10.35
N SER A 357 -20.92 -21.39 11.20
CA SER A 357 -20.82 -20.34 12.21
C SER A 357 -19.76 -20.65 13.28
N GLN A 358 -19.46 -21.93 13.54
CA GLN A 358 -18.42 -22.35 14.50
C GLN A 358 -17.06 -21.70 14.19
N HIS A 359 -16.72 -21.52 12.92
CA HIS A 359 -15.47 -20.89 12.52
C HIS A 359 -15.45 -19.36 12.64
N THR A 360 -16.56 -18.74 13.03
CA THR A 360 -16.62 -17.30 13.33
C THR A 360 -16.30 -16.95 14.78
N PHE A 361 -16.16 -17.96 15.63
CA PHE A 361 -15.93 -17.81 17.07
C PHE A 361 -14.51 -18.18 17.50
N THR A 362 -13.66 -18.63 16.60
CA THR A 362 -12.28 -19.07 16.89
C THR A 362 -11.46 -17.96 17.58
N PHE A 363 -11.76 -16.70 17.31
CA PHE A 363 -11.08 -15.57 17.91
C PHE A 363 -11.21 -15.52 19.46
N TYR A 364 -12.24 -16.15 20.05
CA TYR A 364 -12.39 -16.22 21.51
C TYR A 364 -11.30 -17.05 22.20
N ASP A 365 -10.60 -17.90 21.46
CA ASP A 365 -9.50 -18.72 21.99
C ASP A 365 -8.17 -17.94 22.10
N PHE A 366 -8.16 -16.68 21.68
CA PHE A 366 -6.99 -15.79 21.71
C PHE A 366 -7.18 -14.67 22.73
N GLY A 367 -6.11 -13.97 23.07
CA GLY A 367 -6.15 -12.83 23.99
C GLY A 367 -7.14 -11.75 23.54
N LYS A 368 -7.86 -11.15 24.50
CA LYS A 368 -8.90 -10.14 24.22
C LYS A 368 -8.37 -8.93 23.46
N GLU A 369 -7.11 -8.59 23.67
CA GLU A 369 -6.38 -7.52 22.98
C GLU A 369 -6.30 -7.75 21.46
N LEU A 370 -6.27 -9.01 21.03
CA LEU A 370 -6.20 -9.39 19.61
C LEU A 370 -7.57 -9.46 18.93
N HIS A 371 -8.67 -9.59 19.71
CA HIS A 371 -10.00 -9.84 19.12
C HIS A 371 -10.40 -8.84 18.04
N HIS A 372 -10.07 -7.55 18.19
CA HIS A 372 -10.44 -6.54 17.20
C HIS A 372 -9.62 -6.64 15.91
N HIS A 373 -8.43 -7.24 15.95
CA HIS A 373 -7.59 -7.46 14.78
C HIS A 373 -7.99 -8.72 14.02
N ILE A 374 -8.36 -9.81 14.73
CA ILE A 374 -8.45 -11.15 14.15
C ILE A 374 -9.87 -11.64 13.86
N ARG A 375 -10.92 -10.96 14.32
CA ARG A 375 -12.31 -11.37 14.06
C ARG A 375 -12.82 -11.03 12.66
N THR A 376 -12.10 -10.17 11.92
CA THR A 376 -12.48 -9.69 10.58
C THR A 376 -11.27 -9.45 9.71
N THR A 377 -11.47 -9.37 8.38
CA THR A 377 -10.46 -8.90 7.41
C THR A 377 -10.47 -7.38 7.23
N ASN A 378 -11.09 -6.62 8.14
CA ASN A 378 -11.30 -5.17 8.00
C ASN A 378 -10.00 -4.37 7.81
N HIS A 379 -8.87 -4.82 8.37
CA HIS A 379 -7.58 -4.17 8.14
C HIS A 379 -7.19 -4.22 6.66
N LEU A 380 -7.33 -5.40 6.01
CA LEU A 380 -7.11 -5.54 4.58
C LEU A 380 -8.18 -4.80 3.76
N GLU A 381 -9.47 -4.89 4.14
CA GLU A 381 -10.54 -4.15 3.44
C GLU A 381 -10.30 -2.62 3.46
N ARG A 382 -9.78 -2.07 4.58
CA ARG A 382 -9.43 -0.65 4.68
C ARG A 382 -8.26 -0.31 3.76
N PHE A 383 -7.20 -1.11 3.78
CA PHE A 383 -6.06 -0.96 2.88
C PHE A 383 -6.51 -1.07 1.41
N PHE A 384 -7.33 -2.06 1.06
CA PHE A 384 -7.85 -2.23 -0.31
C PHE A 384 -8.67 -1.03 -0.79
N ARG A 385 -9.36 -0.34 0.10
CA ARG A 385 -10.07 0.90 -0.25
C ARG A 385 -9.10 2.01 -0.65
N GLU A 386 -8.00 2.20 0.08
CA GLU A 386 -6.96 3.16 -0.27
C GLU A 386 -6.28 2.78 -1.59
N PHE A 387 -5.99 1.50 -1.79
CA PHE A 387 -5.40 1.01 -3.03
C PHE A 387 -6.34 1.16 -4.24
N ARG A 388 -7.62 0.80 -4.09
CA ARG A 388 -8.63 0.95 -5.16
C ARG A 388 -8.80 2.40 -5.59
N THR A 389 -8.78 3.36 -4.66
CA THR A 389 -8.82 4.79 -5.02
C THR A 389 -7.71 5.12 -6.02
N LYS A 390 -6.51 4.57 -5.84
CA LYS A 390 -5.39 4.78 -6.77
C LYS A 390 -5.51 3.95 -8.05
N ALA A 391 -6.01 2.73 -7.97
CA ALA A 391 -6.27 1.88 -9.11
C ALA A 391 -7.35 2.48 -10.03
N ASP A 392 -8.42 3.03 -9.47
CA ASP A 392 -9.50 3.69 -10.20
C ASP A 392 -9.02 4.94 -10.95
N GLU A 393 -8.08 5.72 -10.36
CA GLU A 393 -7.44 6.86 -11.05
C GLU A 393 -6.61 6.41 -12.28
N ILE A 394 -6.01 5.22 -12.23
CA ILE A 394 -5.20 4.65 -13.32
C ILE A 394 -6.11 3.98 -14.37
N GLY A 395 -7.24 3.42 -13.95
CA GLY A 395 -8.16 2.64 -14.76
C GLY A 395 -7.67 1.21 -14.94
N ALA A 396 -6.77 0.96 -15.90
CA ALA A 396 -6.17 -0.37 -16.08
C ALA A 396 -4.63 -0.26 -16.05
N PHE A 397 -3.99 -1.07 -15.23
CA PHE A 397 -2.52 -1.07 -15.12
C PHE A 397 -1.87 -1.55 -16.41
N PRO A 398 -0.76 -0.94 -16.87
CA PRO A 398 -0.11 -1.30 -18.14
C PRO A 398 0.51 -2.71 -18.14
N ASN A 399 0.82 -3.27 -16.97
CA ASN A 399 1.34 -4.62 -16.73
C ASN A 399 1.29 -4.95 -15.24
N GLU A 400 1.57 -6.21 -14.88
CA GLU A 400 1.59 -6.72 -13.50
C GLU A 400 2.62 -6.01 -12.62
N ASP A 401 3.84 -5.80 -13.10
CA ASP A 401 4.89 -5.11 -12.36
C ASP A 401 4.48 -3.69 -11.95
N SER A 402 3.82 -2.96 -12.84
CA SER A 402 3.29 -1.62 -12.53
C SER A 402 2.22 -1.68 -11.45
N CYS A 403 1.34 -2.68 -11.51
CA CYS A 403 0.30 -2.90 -10.51
C CYS A 403 0.92 -3.19 -9.14
N LEU A 404 1.81 -4.19 -9.05
CA LEU A 404 2.48 -4.56 -7.80
C LEU A 404 3.37 -3.45 -7.26
N THR A 405 4.00 -2.66 -8.13
CA THR A 405 4.78 -1.48 -7.70
C THR A 405 3.89 -0.46 -7.00
N ILE A 406 2.73 -0.12 -7.57
CA ILE A 406 1.80 0.82 -6.94
C ILE A 406 1.23 0.23 -5.65
N PHE A 407 0.86 -1.05 -5.64
CA PHE A 407 0.41 -1.74 -4.44
C PHE A 407 1.43 -1.65 -3.30
N PHE A 408 2.69 -1.95 -3.58
CA PHE A 408 3.80 -1.86 -2.62
C PHE A 408 3.96 -0.45 -2.03
N TRP A 409 3.90 0.58 -2.86
CA TRP A 409 4.09 1.95 -2.39
C TRP A 409 2.89 2.47 -1.58
N VAL A 410 1.66 2.04 -1.93
CA VAL A 410 0.47 2.30 -1.10
C VAL A 410 0.61 1.60 0.25
N MET A 411 1.11 0.35 0.26
CA MET A 411 1.40 -0.41 1.46
C MET A 411 2.43 0.29 2.36
N LEU A 412 3.56 0.75 1.81
CA LEU A 412 4.56 1.51 2.58
C LEU A 412 3.97 2.78 3.21
N ARG A 413 3.09 3.47 2.48
CA ARG A 413 2.38 4.65 2.99
C ARG A 413 1.46 4.30 4.15
N ASP A 414 0.72 3.20 4.05
CA ASP A 414 -0.17 2.72 5.10
C ASP A 414 0.62 2.33 6.36
N HIS A 415 1.70 1.57 6.23
CA HIS A 415 2.59 1.22 7.34
C HIS A 415 3.16 2.47 8.02
N ALA A 416 3.67 3.44 7.26
CA ALA A 416 4.20 4.69 7.82
C ALA A 416 3.16 5.52 8.59
N LYS A 417 1.87 5.44 8.24
CA LYS A 417 0.78 6.06 9.01
C LYS A 417 0.57 5.36 10.34
N HIS A 418 0.58 4.02 10.34
CA HIS A 418 0.40 3.21 11.55
C HIS A 418 1.54 3.40 12.53
N ASP A 419 2.79 3.40 12.07
CA ASP A 419 3.96 3.65 12.91
C ASP A 419 3.91 5.03 13.58
N ARG A 420 3.47 6.07 12.87
CA ARG A 420 3.29 7.42 13.44
C ARG A 420 2.16 7.49 14.46
N LEU A 421 1.07 6.76 14.25
CA LEU A 421 -0.05 6.71 15.18
C LEU A 421 0.30 5.96 16.46
N SER A 422 1.11 4.90 16.38
CA SER A 422 1.61 4.17 17.55
C SER A 422 2.54 5.02 18.41
N VAL A 423 3.39 5.86 17.80
CA VAL A 423 4.29 6.80 18.52
C VAL A 423 3.52 7.97 19.15
N ALA A 424 2.40 8.41 18.56
CA ALA A 424 1.60 9.51 19.11
C ALA A 424 0.67 9.08 20.28
N ASN A 425 0.44 7.77 20.46
CA ASN A 425 -0.42 7.21 21.51
C ASN A 425 0.38 6.64 22.72
N ASN A 426 1.72 6.68 22.68
CA ASN A 426 2.65 6.39 23.77
C ASN A 426 3.28 7.70 24.29
#